data_0d729b14a0b9fcba33dfb59db1752b75
#
_entry.id   0d729b14a0b9fcba33dfb59db1752b75
#
_cell.length_a   1.000
_cell.length_b   1.000
_cell.length_c   1.000
_cell.angle_alpha   90.00
_cell.angle_beta   90.00
_cell.angle_gamma   90.00
#
_symmetry.space_group_name_H-M   'P 1'
#
loop_
_entity.id
_entity.type
_entity.pdbx_description
1 polymer ?
#
loop_
_entity_poly.entity_id
_entity_poly.type
_entity_poly.pdbx_seq_one_letter_code
_entity_poly.pdbx_strand_id
1 'polypeptide(L)'
;MADTSKLIRYFEASGSGEEARRMLDLAEQVVKGRPYRVADFTSPAGLVIADAIKANYPQLTVKTDGGYEGAERIRIAFVDSDFNGTVDMGLRALKVNWDPRFRLLTHRDVLGSLMGLGIDRSKFGDVIVQQGGAQIMVDESVADFVIQNFTKIAMVSVSVEAIELSDIAPKEEKIKEVRTTVASLRLDAVASSGFSVSRTKLVSAINAGLLQVNWQPAKGASQEVKEGDVISMRGRGRMKVEAITGTSRKGRIGVYLKRFM
;
A
#
# COMPACT_ATOMS: atom_id res chain seq x y z
N MET A 1 -7.04 -28.79 10.51
CA MET A 1 -5.96 -27.80 10.65
C MET A 1 -5.74 -27.18 9.28
N ALA A 2 -5.76 -25.86 9.22
CA ALA A 2 -5.46 -25.14 7.97
C ALA A 2 -4.03 -25.48 7.50
N ASP A 3 -3.85 -25.69 6.19
CA ASP A 3 -2.52 -25.98 5.62
C ASP A 3 -1.72 -24.67 5.48
N THR A 4 -1.34 -24.10 6.64
CA THR A 4 -0.59 -22.85 6.76
C THR A 4 0.78 -22.90 6.09
N SER A 5 1.34 -24.11 5.90
CA SER A 5 2.63 -24.31 5.24
C SER A 5 2.57 -23.94 3.75
N LYS A 6 1.45 -24.25 3.07
CA LYS A 6 1.26 -23.86 1.66
C LYS A 6 1.09 -22.35 1.50
N LEU A 7 0.36 -21.73 2.44
CA LEU A 7 0.16 -20.29 2.47
C LEU A 7 1.51 -19.56 2.59
N ILE A 8 2.33 -19.94 3.56
CA ILE A 8 3.65 -19.32 3.76
C ILE A 8 4.53 -19.50 2.53
N ARG A 9 4.64 -20.72 1.98
CA ARG A 9 5.44 -20.97 0.76
C ARG A 9 5.02 -20.12 -0.44
N TYR A 10 3.71 -19.90 -0.59
CA TYR A 10 3.19 -19.01 -1.64
C TYR A 10 3.73 -17.59 -1.50
N PHE A 11 3.69 -17.03 -0.28
CA PHE A 11 4.18 -15.68 -0.02
C PHE A 11 5.71 -15.57 0.05
N GLU A 12 6.43 -16.63 0.37
CA GLU A 12 7.89 -16.70 0.24
C GLU A 12 8.35 -16.49 -1.20
N ALA A 13 7.67 -17.14 -2.14
CA ALA A 13 7.97 -17.00 -3.57
C ALA A 13 7.75 -15.57 -4.10
N SER A 14 6.89 -14.77 -3.45
CA SER A 14 6.63 -13.37 -3.78
C SER A 14 7.46 -12.36 -2.97
N GLY A 15 8.33 -12.83 -2.05
CA GLY A 15 9.15 -11.96 -1.19
C GLY A 15 8.42 -11.42 0.03
N SER A 16 7.20 -11.88 0.32
CA SER A 16 6.38 -11.43 1.46
C SER A 16 6.24 -12.48 2.56
N GLY A 17 7.10 -13.51 2.58
CA GLY A 17 6.99 -14.63 3.49
C GLY A 17 7.13 -14.26 4.97
N GLU A 18 8.01 -13.32 5.30
CA GLU A 18 8.19 -12.87 6.69
C GLU A 18 6.97 -12.11 7.21
N GLU A 19 6.40 -11.23 6.37
CA GLU A 19 5.18 -10.50 6.70
C GLU A 19 4.00 -11.47 6.87
N ALA A 20 3.89 -12.47 5.99
CA ALA A 20 2.85 -13.50 6.07
C ALA A 20 2.96 -14.34 7.36
N ARG A 21 4.18 -14.69 7.79
CA ARG A 21 4.39 -15.40 9.06
C ARG A 21 3.94 -14.55 10.25
N ARG A 22 4.38 -13.28 10.31
CA ARG A 22 3.98 -12.36 11.39
C ARG A 22 2.48 -12.19 11.47
N MET A 23 1.81 -11.99 10.34
CA MET A 23 0.35 -11.87 10.30
C MET A 23 -0.35 -13.18 10.70
N LEU A 24 0.17 -14.33 10.29
CA LEU A 24 -0.36 -15.63 10.69
C LEU A 24 -0.26 -15.84 12.21
N ASP A 25 0.88 -15.51 12.81
CA ASP A 25 1.09 -15.62 14.26
C ASP A 25 0.09 -14.76 15.04
N LEU A 26 -0.22 -13.55 14.54
CA LEU A 26 -1.23 -12.67 15.12
C LEU A 26 -2.64 -13.27 14.99
N ALA A 27 -2.98 -13.79 13.83
CA ALA A 27 -4.26 -14.47 13.60
C ALA A 27 -4.44 -15.68 14.50
N GLU A 28 -3.40 -16.51 14.67
CA GLU A 28 -3.44 -17.67 15.57
C GLU A 28 -3.59 -17.29 17.04
N GLN A 29 -3.06 -16.13 17.47
CA GLN A 29 -3.29 -15.64 18.83
C GLN A 29 -4.78 -15.32 19.06
N VAL A 30 -5.47 -14.80 18.04
CA VAL A 30 -6.91 -14.54 18.13
C VAL A 30 -7.67 -15.87 18.19
N VAL A 31 -7.34 -16.82 17.35
CA VAL A 31 -7.93 -18.18 17.38
C VAL A 31 -7.73 -18.88 18.74
N LYS A 32 -6.64 -18.57 19.45
CA LYS A 32 -6.32 -19.06 20.79
C LYS A 32 -7.00 -18.27 21.93
N GLY A 33 -7.95 -17.38 21.62
CA GLY A 33 -8.80 -16.70 22.60
C GLY A 33 -8.46 -15.22 22.87
N ARG A 34 -7.62 -14.59 22.04
CA ARG A 34 -7.48 -13.14 22.10
C ARG A 34 -8.60 -12.46 21.32
N PRO A 35 -9.21 -11.37 21.82
CA PRO A 35 -10.33 -10.72 21.13
C PRO A 35 -9.93 -10.15 19.78
N TYR A 36 -8.74 -9.57 19.67
CA TYR A 36 -8.14 -9.12 18.42
C TYR A 36 -6.62 -8.97 18.54
N ARG A 37 -5.96 -8.88 17.40
CA ARG A 37 -4.56 -8.51 17.23
C ARG A 37 -4.38 -7.62 16.03
N VAL A 38 -3.56 -6.59 16.16
CA VAL A 38 -3.29 -5.60 15.12
C VAL A 38 -1.87 -5.80 14.59
N ALA A 39 -1.74 -5.92 13.28
CA ALA A 39 -0.45 -5.95 12.58
C ALA A 39 0.11 -4.54 12.43
N ASP A 40 1.41 -4.45 12.20
CA ASP A 40 2.08 -3.22 11.84
C ASP A 40 1.54 -2.64 10.50
N PHE A 41 1.93 -1.42 10.17
CA PHE A 41 1.57 -0.84 8.87
C PHE A 41 2.09 -1.66 7.71
N THR A 42 1.20 -2.00 6.81
CA THR A 42 1.50 -2.73 5.58
C THR A 42 1.10 -1.93 4.34
N SER A 43 1.64 -2.32 3.21
CA SER A 43 1.16 -1.89 1.89
C SER A 43 -0.12 -2.67 1.52
N PRO A 44 -0.82 -2.31 0.44
CA PRO A 44 -1.97 -3.08 -0.02
C PRO A 44 -1.69 -4.57 -0.31
N ALA A 45 -0.41 -4.97 -0.46
CA ALA A 45 -0.03 -6.40 -0.54
C ALA A 45 -0.39 -7.18 0.74
N GLY A 46 -0.33 -6.51 1.90
CA GLY A 46 -0.72 -7.13 3.18
C GLY A 46 -2.18 -7.54 3.25
N LEU A 47 -3.08 -6.84 2.53
CA LEU A 47 -4.49 -7.25 2.41
C LEU A 47 -4.63 -8.63 1.77
N VAL A 48 -3.84 -8.90 0.72
CA VAL A 48 -3.86 -10.21 0.05
C VAL A 48 -3.43 -11.31 1.01
N ILE A 49 -2.45 -11.01 1.87
CA ILE A 49 -2.02 -11.94 2.94
C ILE A 49 -3.13 -12.15 3.95
N ALA A 50 -3.74 -11.07 4.43
CA ALA A 50 -4.80 -11.13 5.44
C ALA A 50 -6.03 -11.88 4.93
N ASP A 51 -6.44 -11.65 3.68
CA ASP A 51 -7.56 -12.37 3.04
C ASP A 51 -7.25 -13.86 2.90
N ALA A 52 -6.03 -14.21 2.52
CA ALA A 52 -5.61 -15.61 2.43
C ALA A 52 -5.56 -16.30 3.81
N ILE A 53 -5.16 -15.58 4.87
CA ILE A 53 -5.23 -16.08 6.25
C ILE A 53 -6.69 -16.26 6.66
N LYS A 54 -7.54 -15.24 6.48
CA LYS A 54 -8.97 -15.30 6.81
C LYS A 54 -9.67 -16.49 6.16
N ALA A 55 -9.35 -16.80 4.91
CA ALA A 55 -9.92 -17.94 4.19
C ALA A 55 -9.65 -19.29 4.88
N ASN A 56 -8.56 -19.38 5.66
CA ASN A 56 -8.21 -20.59 6.43
C ASN A 56 -8.77 -20.58 7.86
N TYR A 57 -9.29 -19.44 8.35
CA TYR A 57 -9.82 -19.28 9.70
C TYR A 57 -11.18 -18.58 9.67
N PRO A 58 -12.29 -19.31 9.40
CA PRO A 58 -13.62 -18.73 9.23
C PRO A 58 -14.14 -17.91 10.43
N GLN A 59 -13.63 -18.23 11.65
CA GLN A 59 -13.96 -17.53 12.89
C GLN A 59 -13.29 -16.16 13.02
N LEU A 60 -12.46 -15.76 12.05
CA LEU A 60 -11.83 -14.44 12.05
C LEU A 60 -12.55 -13.48 11.13
N THR A 61 -12.62 -12.23 11.54
CA THR A 61 -12.89 -11.07 10.68
C THR A 61 -11.63 -10.24 10.53
N VAL A 62 -11.53 -9.50 9.43
CA VAL A 62 -10.42 -8.59 9.15
C VAL A 62 -10.96 -7.17 9.13
N LYS A 63 -10.37 -6.29 9.94
CA LYS A 63 -10.62 -4.84 9.92
C LYS A 63 -9.34 -4.12 9.50
N THR A 64 -9.48 -3.01 8.83
CA THR A 64 -8.35 -2.22 8.32
C THR A 64 -8.55 -0.75 8.60
N ASP A 65 -7.47 -0.05 8.92
CA ASP A 65 -7.47 1.39 9.10
C ASP A 65 -6.08 1.95 8.80
N GLY A 66 -6.01 3.07 8.12
CA GLY A 66 -4.77 3.82 7.87
C GLY A 66 -4.79 5.22 8.45
N GLY A 67 -5.86 5.55 9.24
CA GLY A 67 -6.04 6.82 9.93
C GLY A 67 -6.79 7.88 9.13
N TYR A 68 -7.01 7.68 7.83
CA TYR A 68 -7.81 8.56 6.99
C TYR A 68 -8.32 7.81 5.74
N GLU A 69 -9.36 8.34 5.11
CA GLU A 69 -9.92 7.75 3.89
C GLU A 69 -8.93 7.83 2.71
N GLY A 70 -8.69 6.70 2.06
CA GLY A 70 -7.75 6.60 0.93
C GLY A 70 -6.29 6.35 1.34
N ALA A 71 -6.01 6.05 2.61
CA ALA A 71 -4.66 5.68 3.04
C ALA A 71 -4.10 4.49 2.23
N GLU A 72 -2.85 4.62 1.76
CA GLU A 72 -2.16 3.52 1.05
C GLU A 72 -1.60 2.50 2.03
N ARG A 73 -1.01 2.98 3.11
CA ARG A 73 -0.50 2.12 4.16
C ARG A 73 -1.49 2.03 5.30
N ILE A 74 -1.87 0.83 5.60
CA ILE A 74 -2.91 0.53 6.59
C ILE A 74 -2.39 -0.43 7.65
N ARG A 75 -3.01 -0.43 8.81
CA ARG A 75 -2.91 -1.50 9.80
C ARG A 75 -4.06 -2.48 9.59
N ILE A 76 -3.78 -3.72 9.86
CA ILE A 76 -4.74 -4.83 9.71
C ILE A 76 -4.96 -5.45 11.07
N ALA A 77 -6.22 -5.54 11.49
CA ALA A 77 -6.61 -6.26 12.70
C ALA A 77 -7.28 -7.58 12.31
N PHE A 78 -6.77 -8.67 12.86
CA PHE A 78 -7.50 -9.94 12.96
C PHE A 78 -8.35 -9.88 14.21
N VAL A 79 -9.64 -10.14 14.07
CA VAL A 79 -10.64 -9.96 15.12
C VAL A 79 -11.46 -11.23 15.22
N ASP A 80 -11.71 -11.71 16.42
CA ASP A 80 -12.64 -12.83 16.68
C ASP A 80 -14.05 -12.42 16.20
N SER A 81 -14.73 -13.30 15.47
CA SER A 81 -16.07 -12.99 14.91
C SER A 81 -17.11 -12.69 16.00
N ASP A 82 -16.93 -13.19 17.20
CA ASP A 82 -17.83 -13.00 18.35
C ASP A 82 -17.47 -11.74 19.17
N PHE A 83 -16.37 -11.07 18.85
CA PHE A 83 -15.96 -9.86 19.53
C PHE A 83 -16.77 -8.64 19.08
N ASN A 84 -17.58 -8.09 19.99
CA ASN A 84 -18.46 -6.93 19.74
C ASN A 84 -17.87 -5.60 20.24
N GLY A 85 -16.62 -5.58 20.70
CA GLY A 85 -15.95 -4.38 21.18
C GLY A 85 -15.35 -3.52 20.08
N THR A 86 -14.81 -2.38 20.49
CA THR A 86 -14.05 -1.51 19.59
C THR A 86 -12.62 -2.03 19.44
N VAL A 87 -12.15 -2.10 18.20
CA VAL A 87 -10.74 -2.41 17.89
C VAL A 87 -9.96 -1.11 17.90
N ASP A 88 -9.01 -1.01 18.80
CA ASP A 88 -8.03 0.07 18.78
C ASP A 88 -6.90 -0.31 17.80
N MET A 89 -6.76 0.47 16.75
CA MET A 89 -5.70 0.26 15.75
C MET A 89 -4.34 0.84 16.15
N GLY A 90 -4.26 1.55 17.29
CA GLY A 90 -3.03 2.18 17.78
C GLY A 90 -2.44 3.18 16.77
N LEU A 91 -3.29 4.03 16.18
CA LEU A 91 -2.90 5.03 15.19
C LEU A 91 -2.69 6.39 15.83
N ARG A 92 -1.63 7.08 15.44
CA ARG A 92 -1.38 8.48 15.75
C ARG A 92 -1.03 9.27 14.49
N ALA A 93 -1.48 10.50 14.43
CA ALA A 93 -1.12 11.45 13.40
C ALA A 93 -0.14 12.48 13.94
N LEU A 94 0.95 12.70 13.22
CA LEU A 94 1.96 13.69 13.55
C LEU A 94 2.05 14.73 12.44
N LYS A 95 2.17 15.99 12.82
CA LYS A 95 2.45 17.10 11.91
C LYS A 95 3.90 17.53 12.10
N VAL A 96 4.62 17.58 11.00
CA VAL A 96 6.00 18.05 10.93
C VAL A 96 6.01 19.39 10.22
N ASN A 97 6.57 20.40 10.86
CA ASN A 97 6.64 21.75 10.30
C ASN A 97 8.10 22.14 10.06
N TRP A 98 8.35 22.85 8.95
CA TRP A 98 9.63 23.46 8.62
C TRP A 98 9.46 24.77 7.88
N ASP A 99 10.52 25.60 7.85
CA ASP A 99 10.51 26.83 7.06
C ASP A 99 10.77 26.51 5.58
N PRO A 100 9.76 26.71 4.69
CA PRO A 100 9.87 26.38 3.26
C PRO A 100 10.91 27.23 2.51
N ARG A 101 11.40 28.32 3.11
CA ARG A 101 12.40 29.18 2.49
C ARG A 101 13.77 28.54 2.38
N PHE A 102 14.08 27.55 3.23
CA PHE A 102 15.40 26.93 3.25
C PHE A 102 15.59 25.85 2.18
N ARG A 103 14.58 25.01 1.94
CA ARG A 103 14.63 23.94 0.96
C ARG A 103 13.24 23.34 0.73
N LEU A 104 12.97 22.98 -0.51
CA LEU A 104 11.83 22.13 -0.82
C LEU A 104 12.16 20.69 -0.41
N LEU A 105 11.53 20.19 0.65
CA LEU A 105 11.67 18.80 1.10
C LEU A 105 10.69 17.90 0.36
N THR A 106 11.15 16.72 0.03
CA THR A 106 10.36 15.70 -0.68
C THR A 106 9.94 14.58 0.27
N HIS A 107 8.98 13.76 -0.14
CA HIS A 107 8.61 12.52 0.57
C HIS A 107 9.85 11.65 0.90
N ARG A 108 10.79 11.54 -0.03
CA ARG A 108 12.02 10.75 0.16
C ARG A 108 12.91 11.34 1.26
N ASP A 109 13.03 12.67 1.34
CA ASP A 109 13.82 13.33 2.38
C ASP A 109 13.20 13.08 3.76
N VAL A 110 11.88 13.23 3.90
CA VAL A 110 11.14 12.97 5.14
C VAL A 110 11.29 11.51 5.56
N LEU A 111 10.96 10.58 4.67
CA LEU A 111 11.01 9.15 4.97
C LEU A 111 12.43 8.68 5.29
N GLY A 112 13.44 9.14 4.53
CA GLY A 112 14.84 8.78 4.78
C GLY A 112 15.32 9.26 6.15
N SER A 113 14.91 10.46 6.58
CA SER A 113 15.26 10.98 7.90
C SER A 113 14.52 10.26 9.04
N LEU A 114 13.26 9.84 8.83
CA LEU A 114 12.52 8.98 9.77
C LEU A 114 13.22 7.62 9.96
N MET A 115 13.65 6.99 8.86
CA MET A 115 14.40 5.74 8.93
C MET A 115 15.73 5.91 9.65
N GLY A 116 16.32 7.10 9.56
CA GLY A 116 17.54 7.46 10.30
C GLY A 116 17.40 7.46 11.84
N LEU A 117 16.16 7.46 12.36
CA LEU A 117 15.89 7.28 13.79
C LEU A 117 16.06 5.84 14.27
N GLY A 118 16.30 4.87 13.35
CA GLY A 118 16.41 3.45 13.69
C GLY A 118 15.08 2.75 13.93
N ILE A 119 13.96 3.38 13.57
CA ILE A 119 12.62 2.78 13.67
C ILE A 119 12.29 2.03 12.39
N ASP A 120 11.73 0.83 12.50
CA ASP A 120 11.33 0.03 11.34
C ASP A 120 10.27 0.74 10.49
N ARG A 121 10.32 0.57 9.16
CA ARG A 121 9.36 1.15 8.21
C ARG A 121 7.92 0.73 8.50
N SER A 122 7.72 -0.43 9.07
CA SER A 122 6.40 -0.95 9.42
C SER A 122 5.71 -0.16 10.54
N LYS A 123 6.43 0.68 11.28
CA LYS A 123 5.87 1.58 12.29
C LYS A 123 5.32 2.88 11.72
N PHE A 124 5.49 3.10 10.43
CA PHE A 124 5.01 4.30 9.73
C PHE A 124 3.99 3.95 8.65
N GLY A 125 2.88 4.66 8.68
CA GLY A 125 1.88 4.69 7.62
C GLY A 125 2.31 5.61 6.47
N ASP A 126 1.36 6.38 5.98
CA ASP A 126 1.60 7.35 4.92
C ASP A 126 2.32 8.59 5.41
N VAL A 127 3.12 9.17 4.52
CA VAL A 127 3.79 10.45 4.68
C VAL A 127 3.23 11.40 3.64
N ILE A 128 2.46 12.39 4.07
CA ILE A 128 1.77 13.36 3.21
C ILE A 128 2.56 14.66 3.25
N VAL A 129 3.38 14.92 2.22
CA VAL A 129 4.19 16.14 2.15
C VAL A 129 3.36 17.28 1.59
N GLN A 130 3.40 18.42 2.26
CA GLN A 130 2.74 19.68 1.94
C GLN A 130 3.75 20.81 1.82
N GLN A 131 3.29 22.00 1.47
CA GLN A 131 4.15 23.17 1.46
C GLN A 131 4.50 23.58 2.91
N GLY A 132 5.80 23.50 3.25
CA GLY A 132 6.29 23.86 4.59
C GLY A 132 6.05 22.82 5.67
N GLY A 133 5.59 21.61 5.33
CA GLY A 133 5.33 20.57 6.33
C GLY A 133 5.07 19.19 5.74
N ALA A 134 4.82 18.25 6.66
CA ALA A 134 4.33 16.92 6.33
C ALA A 134 3.39 16.44 7.44
N GLN A 135 2.44 15.58 7.08
CA GLN A 135 1.66 14.80 8.02
C GLN A 135 2.08 13.34 7.91
N ILE A 136 2.23 12.67 9.04
CA ILE A 136 2.76 11.31 9.10
C ILE A 136 1.85 10.47 9.98
N MET A 137 1.40 9.34 9.43
CA MET A 137 0.74 8.32 10.24
C MET A 137 1.78 7.43 10.89
N VAL A 138 1.67 7.21 12.19
CA VAL A 138 2.61 6.40 12.96
C VAL A 138 1.88 5.41 13.88
N ASP A 139 2.55 4.32 14.21
CA ASP A 139 2.16 3.44 15.30
C ASP A 139 2.27 4.22 16.62
N GLU A 140 1.25 4.16 17.46
CA GLU A 140 1.20 4.84 18.77
C GLU A 140 2.44 4.55 19.62
N SER A 141 2.96 3.32 19.56
CA SER A 141 4.13 2.91 20.35
C SER A 141 5.40 3.69 20.07
N VAL A 142 5.50 4.37 18.91
CA VAL A 142 6.68 5.15 18.52
C VAL A 142 6.41 6.66 18.43
N ALA A 143 5.16 7.08 18.61
CA ALA A 143 4.75 8.48 18.39
C ALA A 143 5.54 9.47 19.26
N ASP A 144 5.61 9.24 20.56
CA ASP A 144 6.31 10.13 21.49
C ASP A 144 7.82 10.17 21.22
N PHE A 145 8.41 9.03 20.86
CA PHE A 145 9.81 8.97 20.47
C PHE A 145 10.09 9.82 19.21
N VAL A 146 9.21 9.74 18.21
CA VAL A 146 9.32 10.56 16.99
C VAL A 146 9.16 12.04 17.30
N ILE A 147 8.19 12.43 18.13
CA ILE A 147 7.99 13.84 18.54
C ILE A 147 9.25 14.40 19.18
N GLN A 148 9.90 13.64 20.05
CA GLN A 148 11.07 14.11 20.80
C GLN A 148 12.37 14.10 19.98
N ASN A 149 12.52 13.18 19.05
CA ASN A 149 13.82 12.92 18.39
C ASN A 149 13.86 13.33 16.91
N PHE A 150 12.71 13.53 16.25
CA PHE A 150 12.69 13.93 14.85
C PHE A 150 12.82 15.44 14.71
N THR A 151 14.04 15.94 14.88
CA THR A 151 14.36 17.38 14.94
C THR A 151 14.94 17.93 13.64
N LYS A 152 15.29 17.06 12.67
CA LYS A 152 15.89 17.48 11.39
C LYS A 152 15.47 16.56 10.25
N ILE A 153 15.29 17.16 9.07
CA ILE A 153 15.17 16.46 7.78
C ILE A 153 16.33 16.94 6.91
N ALA A 154 17.31 16.06 6.63
CA ALA A 154 18.59 16.44 6.05
C ALA A 154 19.26 17.56 6.89
N MET A 155 19.39 18.77 6.32
CA MET A 155 19.99 19.94 7.01
C MET A 155 18.92 20.92 7.55
N VAL A 156 17.63 20.65 7.37
CA VAL A 156 16.55 21.54 7.76
C VAL A 156 16.02 21.15 9.15
N SER A 157 16.01 22.09 10.07
CA SER A 157 15.38 21.91 11.38
C SER A 157 13.87 21.81 11.24
N VAL A 158 13.25 20.90 11.99
CA VAL A 158 11.82 20.68 12.00
C VAL A 158 11.28 20.64 13.42
N SER A 159 10.00 20.96 13.58
CA SER A 159 9.23 20.68 14.79
C SER A 159 8.16 19.65 14.50
N VAL A 160 7.85 18.82 15.49
CA VAL A 160 6.86 17.76 15.39
C VAL A 160 5.85 17.89 16.50
N GLU A 161 4.59 17.79 16.17
CA GLU A 161 3.46 17.82 17.11
C GLU A 161 2.44 16.73 16.78
N ALA A 162 1.73 16.23 17.78
CA ALA A 162 0.59 15.36 17.57
C ALA A 162 -0.60 16.17 17.07
N ILE A 163 -1.38 15.60 16.15
CA ILE A 163 -2.63 16.16 15.66
C ILE A 163 -3.72 15.09 15.71
N GLU A 164 -4.98 15.51 15.63
CA GLU A 164 -6.10 14.59 15.52
C GLU A 164 -6.10 13.90 14.14
N LEU A 165 -6.61 12.67 14.06
CA LEU A 165 -6.75 11.94 12.79
C LEU A 165 -7.66 12.68 11.80
N SER A 166 -8.67 13.41 12.31
CA SER A 166 -9.57 14.27 11.51
C SER A 166 -8.86 15.42 10.81
N ASP A 167 -7.68 15.84 11.30
CA ASP A 167 -6.92 16.97 10.75
C ASP A 167 -5.96 16.54 9.63
N ILE A 168 -5.95 15.24 9.30
CA ILE A 168 -5.19 14.75 8.15
C ILE A 168 -5.82 15.28 6.87
N ALA A 169 -5.04 16.02 6.10
CA ALA A 169 -5.42 16.46 4.77
C ALA A 169 -4.96 15.40 3.74
N PRO A 170 -5.89 14.62 3.16
CA PRO A 170 -5.54 13.64 2.16
C PRO A 170 -4.76 14.28 1.02
N LYS A 171 -3.78 13.57 0.48
CA LYS A 171 -3.11 14.02 -0.73
C LYS A 171 -4.11 13.96 -1.88
N GLU A 172 -4.34 15.09 -2.54
CA GLU A 172 -5.04 15.07 -3.83
C GLU A 172 -4.25 14.21 -4.81
N GLU A 173 -4.75 13.02 -5.08
CA GLU A 173 -4.14 12.16 -6.10
C GLU A 173 -4.39 12.79 -7.47
N LYS A 174 -3.31 13.14 -8.16
CA LYS A 174 -3.40 13.54 -9.57
C LYS A 174 -3.72 12.31 -10.39
N ILE A 175 -4.99 12.15 -10.72
CA ILE A 175 -5.48 11.04 -11.54
C ILE A 175 -5.51 11.48 -12.99
N LYS A 176 -4.84 10.71 -13.84
CA LYS A 176 -4.97 10.84 -15.30
C LYS A 176 -5.86 9.71 -15.80
N GLU A 177 -6.98 10.07 -16.37
CA GLU A 177 -7.85 9.15 -17.08
C GLU A 177 -7.28 8.80 -18.45
N VAL A 178 -7.23 7.51 -18.76
CA VAL A 178 -6.75 7.01 -20.06
C VAL A 178 -7.81 6.09 -20.64
N ARG A 179 -8.46 6.55 -21.71
CA ARG A 179 -9.37 5.71 -22.51
C ARG A 179 -8.64 5.25 -23.76
N THR A 180 -8.55 3.95 -23.93
CA THR A 180 -7.79 3.35 -25.03
C THR A 180 -8.46 2.08 -25.55
N THR A 181 -7.98 1.55 -26.66
CA THR A 181 -8.41 0.25 -27.17
C THR A 181 -7.19 -0.67 -27.34
N VAL A 182 -7.33 -1.92 -26.92
CA VAL A 182 -6.28 -2.94 -27.02
C VAL A 182 -6.75 -4.11 -27.88
N ALA A 183 -5.80 -4.86 -28.47
CA ALA A 183 -6.13 -6.06 -29.26
C ALA A 183 -6.53 -7.24 -28.35
N SER A 184 -6.07 -7.24 -27.11
CA SER A 184 -6.38 -8.28 -26.11
C SER A 184 -6.16 -7.70 -24.71
N LEU A 185 -6.76 -8.32 -23.68
CA LEU A 185 -6.59 -7.95 -22.28
C LEU A 185 -5.29 -8.47 -21.65
N ARG A 186 -4.25 -8.65 -22.46
CA ARG A 186 -2.93 -9.03 -22.00
C ARG A 186 -2.27 -7.87 -21.28
N LEU A 187 -1.50 -8.18 -20.23
CA LEU A 187 -0.77 -7.21 -19.43
C LEU A 187 0.12 -6.30 -20.28
N ASP A 188 0.86 -6.87 -21.24
CA ASP A 188 1.73 -6.10 -22.13
C ASP A 188 0.97 -5.10 -23.01
N ALA A 189 -0.25 -5.42 -23.42
CA ALA A 189 -1.08 -4.54 -24.26
C ALA A 189 -1.73 -3.43 -23.43
N VAL A 190 -2.34 -3.78 -22.29
CA VAL A 190 -3.02 -2.82 -21.42
C VAL A 190 -2.02 -1.87 -20.78
N ALA A 191 -0.95 -2.41 -20.17
CA ALA A 191 0.02 -1.60 -19.45
C ALA A 191 0.86 -0.69 -20.37
N SER A 192 1.19 -1.12 -21.60
CA SER A 192 1.88 -0.25 -22.55
C SER A 192 1.05 0.99 -22.89
N SER A 193 -0.25 0.83 -23.10
CA SER A 193 -1.16 1.94 -23.35
C SER A 193 -1.30 2.85 -22.13
N GLY A 194 -1.49 2.29 -20.94
CA GLY A 194 -1.71 3.06 -19.71
C GLY A 194 -0.48 3.84 -19.25
N PHE A 195 0.70 3.25 -19.32
CA PHE A 195 1.96 3.93 -18.95
C PHE A 195 2.58 4.74 -20.10
N SER A 196 2.01 4.69 -21.30
CA SER A 196 2.54 5.35 -22.48
C SER A 196 3.99 4.92 -22.78
N VAL A 197 4.24 3.60 -22.78
CA VAL A 197 5.54 2.98 -23.12
C VAL A 197 5.37 2.00 -24.26
N SER A 198 6.46 1.72 -24.99
CA SER A 198 6.41 0.69 -26.03
C SER A 198 6.23 -0.71 -25.39
N ARG A 199 5.57 -1.63 -26.12
CA ARG A 199 5.39 -3.03 -25.68
C ARG A 199 6.72 -3.70 -25.38
N THR A 200 7.75 -3.46 -26.20
CA THR A 200 9.09 -4.01 -25.98
C THR A 200 9.69 -3.57 -24.66
N LYS A 201 9.62 -2.25 -24.34
CA LYS A 201 10.08 -1.76 -23.04
C LYS A 201 9.29 -2.36 -21.88
N LEU A 202 7.99 -2.55 -22.07
CA LEU A 202 7.16 -3.14 -21.02
C LEU A 202 7.52 -4.61 -20.78
N VAL A 203 7.69 -5.40 -21.83
CA VAL A 203 8.14 -6.81 -21.72
C VAL A 203 9.48 -6.90 -20.99
N SER A 204 10.44 -6.02 -21.33
CA SER A 204 11.73 -5.96 -20.64
C SER A 204 11.55 -5.61 -19.15
N ALA A 205 10.64 -4.69 -18.81
CA ALA A 205 10.36 -4.33 -17.42
C ALA A 205 9.65 -5.47 -16.66
N ILE A 206 8.77 -6.24 -17.30
CA ILE A 206 8.15 -7.44 -16.71
C ILE A 206 9.23 -8.47 -16.38
N ASN A 207 10.11 -8.77 -17.33
CA ASN A 207 11.19 -9.74 -17.15
C ASN A 207 12.21 -9.31 -16.08
N ALA A 208 12.37 -7.99 -15.89
CA ALA A 208 13.20 -7.42 -14.82
C ALA A 208 12.49 -7.35 -13.45
N GLY A 209 11.26 -7.88 -13.32
CA GLY A 209 10.50 -7.85 -12.08
C GLY A 209 10.04 -6.45 -11.63
N LEU A 210 9.96 -5.49 -12.56
CA LEU A 210 9.59 -4.11 -12.27
C LEU A 210 8.08 -3.85 -12.34
N LEU A 211 7.29 -4.85 -12.79
CA LEU A 211 5.83 -4.78 -12.82
C LEU A 211 5.20 -5.70 -11.78
N GLN A 212 4.13 -5.20 -11.20
CA GLN A 212 3.25 -5.97 -10.32
C GLN A 212 1.80 -5.83 -10.80
N VAL A 213 1.01 -6.87 -10.60
CA VAL A 213 -0.44 -6.87 -10.75
C VAL A 213 -1.03 -7.25 -9.40
N ASN A 214 -1.89 -6.38 -8.85
CA ASN A 214 -2.43 -6.54 -7.51
C ASN A 214 -1.34 -6.82 -6.47
N TRP A 215 -0.27 -6.02 -6.52
CA TRP A 215 0.93 -6.07 -5.65
C TRP A 215 1.71 -7.39 -5.68
N GLN A 216 1.37 -8.31 -6.59
CA GLN A 216 2.14 -9.52 -6.83
C GLN A 216 3.00 -9.34 -8.09
N PRO A 217 4.22 -9.90 -8.13
CA PRO A 217 5.03 -9.86 -9.34
C PRO A 217 4.24 -10.37 -10.54
N ALA A 218 4.32 -9.65 -11.66
CA ALA A 218 3.64 -10.05 -12.88
C ALA A 218 4.12 -11.43 -13.34
N LYS A 219 3.19 -12.34 -13.63
CA LYS A 219 3.50 -13.72 -14.07
C LYS A 219 4.11 -13.77 -15.45
N GLY A 220 3.95 -12.73 -16.25
CA GLY A 220 4.49 -12.59 -17.60
C GLY A 220 3.70 -11.64 -18.48
N ALA A 221 4.21 -11.33 -19.65
CA ALA A 221 3.60 -10.36 -20.59
C ALA A 221 2.19 -10.78 -21.06
N SER A 222 1.93 -12.08 -21.13
CA SER A 222 0.63 -12.64 -21.56
C SER A 222 -0.40 -12.78 -20.44
N GLN A 223 -0.05 -12.41 -19.20
CA GLN A 223 -0.99 -12.43 -18.08
C GLN A 223 -2.26 -11.66 -18.45
N GLU A 224 -3.41 -12.26 -18.25
CA GLU A 224 -4.69 -11.62 -18.47
C GLU A 224 -4.96 -10.59 -17.36
N VAL A 225 -5.46 -9.43 -17.78
CA VAL A 225 -5.81 -8.31 -16.91
C VAL A 225 -7.34 -8.19 -16.87
N LYS A 226 -7.88 -7.96 -15.69
CA LYS A 226 -9.32 -7.86 -15.43
C LYS A 226 -9.69 -6.47 -14.95
N GLU A 227 -10.98 -6.18 -15.01
CA GLU A 227 -11.55 -5.00 -14.37
C GLU A 227 -11.30 -5.05 -12.86
N GLY A 228 -10.92 -3.90 -12.28
CA GLY A 228 -10.50 -3.78 -10.90
C GLY A 228 -9.00 -4.00 -10.65
N ASP A 229 -8.26 -4.63 -11.57
CA ASP A 229 -6.83 -4.88 -11.38
C ASP A 229 -6.02 -3.58 -11.27
N VAL A 230 -5.09 -3.58 -10.31
CA VAL A 230 -4.12 -2.50 -10.11
C VAL A 230 -2.77 -2.97 -10.65
N ILE A 231 -2.24 -2.22 -11.62
CA ILE A 231 -0.94 -2.50 -12.25
C ILE A 231 0.04 -1.43 -11.78
N SER A 232 1.13 -1.84 -11.14
CA SER A 232 2.20 -0.95 -10.71
C SER A 232 3.45 -1.18 -11.54
N MET A 233 4.15 -0.10 -11.89
CA MET A 233 5.44 -0.16 -12.57
C MET A 233 6.45 0.72 -11.85
N ARG A 234 7.55 0.13 -11.40
CA ARG A 234 8.62 0.87 -10.69
C ARG A 234 9.12 2.04 -11.53
N GLY A 235 9.11 3.24 -10.95
CA GLY A 235 9.51 4.48 -11.62
C GLY A 235 8.45 5.09 -12.57
N ARG A 236 7.24 4.50 -12.64
CA ARG A 236 6.14 4.99 -13.50
C ARG A 236 4.81 5.19 -12.76
N GLY A 237 4.74 4.79 -11.48
CA GLY A 237 3.54 4.86 -10.68
C GLY A 237 2.63 3.64 -10.87
N ARG A 238 1.36 3.84 -10.59
CA ARG A 238 0.34 2.78 -10.66
C ARG A 238 -0.83 3.21 -11.56
N MET A 239 -1.58 2.24 -12.03
CA MET A 239 -2.86 2.45 -12.70
C MET A 239 -3.86 1.37 -12.31
N LYS A 240 -5.14 1.71 -12.29
CA LYS A 240 -6.24 0.79 -12.08
C LYS A 240 -6.99 0.59 -13.39
N VAL A 241 -7.37 -0.64 -13.68
CA VAL A 241 -8.31 -0.96 -14.75
C VAL A 241 -9.72 -0.69 -14.22
N GLU A 242 -10.28 0.45 -14.57
CA GLU A 242 -11.56 0.89 -14.03
C GLU A 242 -12.74 0.20 -14.71
N ALA A 243 -12.67 0.03 -16.04
CA ALA A 243 -13.70 -0.67 -16.78
C ALA A 243 -13.17 -1.24 -18.11
N ILE A 244 -13.82 -2.32 -18.56
CA ILE A 244 -13.70 -2.88 -19.91
C ILE A 244 -14.96 -2.52 -20.65
N THR A 245 -14.86 -1.61 -21.66
CA THR A 245 -16.02 -0.92 -22.27
C THR A 245 -16.53 -1.56 -23.55
N GLY A 246 -16.32 -2.87 -23.71
CA GLY A 246 -16.83 -3.62 -24.87
C GLY A 246 -15.85 -3.64 -26.06
N THR A 247 -16.34 -4.12 -27.21
CA THR A 247 -15.50 -4.36 -28.39
C THR A 247 -15.90 -3.41 -29.53
N SER A 248 -14.91 -2.77 -30.15
CA SER A 248 -15.11 -1.91 -31.30
C SER A 248 -15.45 -2.72 -32.57
N ARG A 249 -15.97 -2.05 -33.61
CA ARG A 249 -16.24 -2.67 -34.93
C ARG A 249 -15.02 -3.38 -35.56
N LYS A 250 -13.82 -3.01 -35.17
CA LYS A 250 -12.54 -3.61 -35.62
C LYS A 250 -12.04 -4.72 -34.68
N GLY A 251 -12.87 -5.24 -33.80
CA GLY A 251 -12.51 -6.31 -32.86
C GLY A 251 -11.56 -5.89 -31.71
N ARG A 252 -11.34 -4.59 -31.49
CA ARG A 252 -10.50 -4.10 -30.39
C ARG A 252 -11.32 -3.88 -29.13
N ILE A 253 -10.77 -4.24 -28.00
CA ILE A 253 -11.39 -4.13 -26.68
C ILE A 253 -11.14 -2.73 -26.11
N GLY A 254 -12.21 -2.01 -25.76
CA GLY A 254 -12.11 -0.72 -25.06
C GLY A 254 -11.73 -0.91 -23.61
N VAL A 255 -10.78 -0.10 -23.11
CA VAL A 255 -10.34 -0.13 -21.72
C VAL A 255 -10.27 1.29 -21.18
N TYR A 256 -10.83 1.47 -19.98
CA TYR A 256 -10.76 2.70 -19.22
C TYR A 256 -9.83 2.50 -18.01
N LEU A 257 -8.77 3.32 -17.94
CA LEU A 257 -7.73 3.22 -16.94
C LEU A 257 -7.65 4.53 -16.14
N LYS A 258 -7.50 4.43 -14.83
CA LYS A 258 -7.11 5.55 -13.97
C LYS A 258 -5.64 5.40 -13.60
N ARG A 259 -4.81 6.34 -14.03
CA ARG A 259 -3.38 6.36 -13.71
C ARG A 259 -3.13 7.38 -12.60
N PHE A 260 -2.54 6.94 -11.52
CA PHE A 260 -2.13 7.74 -10.38
C PHE A 260 -0.71 8.27 -10.61
N MET A 261 -0.53 9.60 -10.46
CA MET A 261 0.72 10.30 -10.79
C MET A 261 1.34 10.96 -9.56
#